data_818ac7a1f879cedbc6b63e76db91b1ea
#
_entry.id   818ac7a1f879cedbc6b63e76db91b1ea
#
_cell.length_a   1.000
_cell.length_b   1.000
_cell.length_c   1.000
_cell.angle_alpha   90.00
_cell.angle_beta   90.00
_cell.angle_gamma   90.00
#
_symmetry.space_group_name_H-M   'P 1'
#
loop_
_entity.id
_entity.type
_entity.pdbx_description
1 polymer ?
#
loop_
_entity_poly.entity_id
_entity_poly.type
_entity_poly.pdbx_seq_one_letter_code
_entity_poly.pdbx_strand_id
1 'polypeptide(L)'
;MTPTHPAPQREGERGSLHLESTASGITLITGADHAEVLERALRLRADGGIPLIGDERWSPQRRAQILERAAAASPEEGIGWAACTSGSTGTPKILLRTPASWEIAYPGLDRLIARAAGWSTTAGRTLLLPVHPVSSMGPFAAVHAAHSGMRLRVPRGVRITAEDLAGADLLHGTPWHLREVLDLLDAQGAFSHRLRVAVIGGDRVDPALRAEAERRGIAVLGYYGAAELSLVAVDDGSGLRAFPGVRLRVRRGVLWVRTEQAARQLIGGASTLRREESEDGVWLSVGDRVRLSEDGVLTLCGREDQAILTAGATVTPEAVEAVLLASPLVDRALVYGAPHPRLGQLVAACIQPSSAASELSERRLRRKLRAWCARRLDPAQRPRRWLFTAALPRTPSGKPRRLRPAEVADLPPWTPS
;
A
#
# COMPACT_ATOMS: atom_id res chain seq x y z
N MET A 1 8.08 55.63 -24.67
CA MET A 1 8.83 54.43 -25.06
C MET A 1 9.10 53.66 -23.77
N THR A 2 8.25 52.71 -23.45
CA THR A 2 8.37 51.82 -22.33
C THR A 2 8.94 50.49 -22.81
N PRO A 3 9.97 49.91 -22.19
CA PRO A 3 10.52 48.64 -22.63
C PRO A 3 9.63 47.49 -22.11
N THR A 4 9.09 46.74 -23.05
CA THR A 4 8.42 45.46 -22.85
C THR A 4 9.44 44.41 -22.42
N HIS A 5 9.26 43.89 -21.21
CA HIS A 5 9.96 42.69 -20.72
C HIS A 5 9.34 41.44 -21.42
N PRO A 6 10.13 40.57 -22.03
CA PRO A 6 9.62 39.27 -22.44
C PRO A 6 9.45 38.37 -21.20
N ALA A 7 8.28 37.72 -21.14
CA ALA A 7 8.00 36.68 -20.16
C ALA A 7 8.94 35.47 -20.37
N PRO A 8 9.41 34.82 -19.31
CA PRO A 8 10.21 33.62 -19.45
C PRO A 8 9.30 32.47 -19.94
N GLN A 9 9.60 31.96 -21.11
CA GLN A 9 9.09 30.68 -21.60
C GLN A 9 9.65 29.57 -20.71
N ARG A 10 8.81 28.99 -19.89
CA ARG A 10 9.10 27.70 -19.23
C ARG A 10 8.88 26.60 -20.25
N GLU A 11 9.89 26.30 -21.06
CA GLU A 11 9.98 25.01 -21.73
C GLU A 11 10.03 23.91 -20.65
N GLY A 12 9.10 22.96 -20.74
CA GLY A 12 9.00 21.85 -19.80
C GLY A 12 10.25 20.99 -19.81
N GLU A 13 11.04 21.04 -18.74
CA GLU A 13 12.00 20.01 -18.41
C GLU A 13 11.20 18.70 -18.24
N ARG A 14 11.26 17.82 -19.24
CA ARG A 14 10.92 16.42 -19.10
C ARG A 14 11.83 15.88 -18.01
N GLY A 15 11.27 15.48 -16.87
CA GLY A 15 12.00 15.05 -15.69
C GLY A 15 13.01 13.97 -16.09
N SER A 16 14.29 14.28 -15.97
CA SER A 16 15.37 13.38 -16.35
C SER A 16 15.36 12.13 -15.49
N LEU A 17 15.51 10.97 -16.13
CA LEU A 17 15.77 9.69 -15.46
C LEU A 17 17.17 9.74 -14.85
N HIS A 18 17.31 9.43 -13.56
CA HIS A 18 18.58 9.41 -12.84
C HIS A 18 18.92 7.98 -12.44
N LEU A 19 20.16 7.58 -12.71
CA LEU A 19 20.72 6.28 -12.32
C LEU A 19 21.96 6.50 -11.48
N GLU A 20 22.01 5.85 -10.31
CA GLU A 20 23.15 5.88 -9.41
C GLU A 20 23.53 4.46 -9.00
N SER A 21 24.61 3.94 -9.59
CA SER A 21 25.11 2.60 -9.27
C SER A 21 26.04 2.65 -8.05
N THR A 22 25.91 1.67 -7.19
CA THR A 22 26.75 1.50 -6.00
C THR A 22 27.78 0.41 -6.18
N ALA A 23 28.79 0.38 -5.32
CA ALA A 23 29.83 -0.65 -5.32
C ALA A 23 29.27 -2.07 -5.11
N SER A 24 28.11 -2.20 -4.50
CA SER A 24 27.42 -3.48 -4.27
C SER A 24 26.68 -4.01 -5.51
N GLY A 25 26.68 -3.29 -6.64
CA GLY A 25 25.94 -3.62 -7.85
C GLY A 25 24.46 -3.23 -7.83
N ILE A 26 23.98 -2.61 -6.73
CA ILE A 26 22.62 -2.05 -6.65
C ILE A 26 22.61 -0.70 -7.36
N THR A 27 21.67 -0.48 -8.26
CA THR A 27 21.49 0.78 -8.99
C THR A 27 20.17 1.44 -8.59
N LEU A 28 20.26 2.62 -7.98
CA LEU A 28 19.10 3.46 -7.68
C LEU A 28 18.61 4.12 -8.98
N ILE A 29 17.31 3.98 -9.25
CA ILE A 29 16.63 4.56 -10.40
C ILE A 29 15.53 5.49 -9.89
N THR A 30 15.56 6.76 -10.30
CA THR A 30 14.53 7.76 -9.98
C THR A 30 14.18 8.56 -11.22
N GLY A 31 12.91 8.98 -11.35
CA GLY A 31 12.44 9.79 -12.47
C GLY A 31 10.95 10.08 -12.32
N ALA A 32 10.48 11.15 -12.95
CA ALA A 32 9.07 11.56 -12.92
C ALA A 32 8.19 10.77 -13.91
N ASP A 33 8.77 10.20 -14.96
CA ASP A 33 8.07 9.28 -15.86
C ASP A 33 8.14 7.87 -15.29
N HIS A 34 7.06 7.44 -14.66
CA HIS A 34 6.97 6.14 -13.98
C HIS A 34 7.05 4.95 -14.97
N ALA A 35 6.60 5.14 -16.21
CA ALA A 35 6.73 4.11 -17.24
C ALA A 35 8.20 3.90 -17.62
N GLU A 36 8.93 5.00 -17.83
CA GLU A 36 10.36 4.96 -18.14
C GLU A 36 11.19 4.36 -16.98
N VAL A 37 10.85 4.72 -15.73
CA VAL A 37 11.48 4.15 -14.53
C VAL A 37 11.32 2.64 -14.47
N LEU A 38 10.10 2.13 -14.69
CA LEU A 38 9.83 0.69 -14.68
C LEU A 38 10.52 -0.03 -15.85
N GLU A 39 10.46 0.54 -17.05
CA GLU A 39 11.13 -0.02 -18.23
C GLU A 39 12.65 -0.12 -18.00
N ARG A 40 13.25 0.95 -17.45
CA ARG A 40 14.68 0.96 -17.14
C ARG A 40 15.05 -0.07 -16.08
N ALA A 41 14.21 -0.23 -15.06
CA ALA A 41 14.43 -1.25 -14.03
C ALA A 41 14.37 -2.67 -14.60
N LEU A 42 13.41 -2.95 -15.51
CA LEU A 42 13.30 -4.25 -16.18
C LEU A 42 14.51 -4.52 -17.06
N ARG A 43 14.97 -3.54 -17.86
CA ARG A 43 16.18 -3.66 -18.69
C ARG A 43 17.42 -3.90 -17.83
N LEU A 44 17.64 -3.08 -16.80
CA LEU A 44 18.78 -3.27 -15.90
C LEU A 44 18.80 -4.67 -15.28
N ARG A 45 17.61 -5.16 -14.89
CA ARG A 45 17.49 -6.52 -14.36
C ARG A 45 17.84 -7.59 -15.43
N ALA A 46 17.39 -7.43 -16.66
CA ALA A 46 17.70 -8.34 -17.77
C ALA A 46 19.21 -8.39 -18.07
N ASP A 47 19.89 -7.25 -17.89
CA ASP A 47 21.35 -7.12 -18.02
C ASP A 47 22.13 -7.64 -16.79
N GLY A 48 21.45 -8.28 -15.82
CA GLY A 48 22.08 -8.86 -14.63
C GLY A 48 22.26 -7.90 -13.45
N GLY A 49 21.85 -6.64 -13.57
CA GLY A 49 21.92 -5.65 -12.48
C GLY A 49 20.83 -5.83 -11.43
N ILE A 50 20.97 -5.09 -10.33
CA ILE A 50 20.02 -5.07 -9.20
C ILE A 50 19.35 -3.69 -9.15
N PRO A 51 18.17 -3.49 -9.78
CA PRO A 51 17.47 -2.23 -9.70
C PRO A 51 16.87 -2.00 -8.33
N LEU A 52 17.01 -0.76 -7.83
CA LEU A 52 16.36 -0.20 -6.66
C LEU A 52 15.59 1.03 -7.11
N ILE A 53 14.26 0.96 -7.15
CA ILE A 53 13.46 2.12 -7.54
C ILE A 53 13.29 3.07 -6.37
N GLY A 54 13.63 4.35 -6.58
CA GLY A 54 13.45 5.43 -5.63
C GLY A 54 12.25 6.32 -5.95
N ASP A 55 11.94 7.21 -5.03
CA ASP A 55 10.94 8.25 -5.18
C ASP A 55 11.66 9.56 -5.53
N GLU A 56 11.31 10.17 -6.63
CA GLU A 56 11.90 11.43 -7.11
C GLU A 56 11.67 12.60 -6.14
N ARG A 57 10.70 12.46 -5.24
CA ARG A 57 10.35 13.45 -4.20
C ARG A 57 11.14 13.28 -2.91
N TRP A 58 12.02 12.29 -2.81
CA TRP A 58 12.84 12.14 -1.62
C TRP A 58 13.75 13.34 -1.40
N SER A 59 13.89 13.77 -0.15
CA SER A 59 14.89 14.77 0.19
C SER A 59 16.30 14.27 -0.16
N PRO A 60 17.23 15.17 -0.49
CA PRO A 60 18.65 14.80 -0.73
C PRO A 60 19.24 13.96 0.39
N GLN A 61 18.92 14.28 1.65
CA GLN A 61 19.36 13.53 2.80
C GLN A 61 18.84 12.09 2.80
N ARG A 62 17.55 11.88 2.50
CA ARG A 62 16.96 10.54 2.42
C ARG A 62 17.57 9.73 1.29
N ARG A 63 17.78 10.35 0.12
CA ARG A 63 18.44 9.73 -1.03
C ARG A 63 19.86 9.27 -0.68
N ALA A 64 20.65 10.15 -0.05
CA ALA A 64 22.00 9.83 0.41
C ALA A 64 22.02 8.65 1.38
N GLN A 65 21.13 8.62 2.37
CA GLN A 65 21.02 7.51 3.33
C GLN A 65 20.70 6.17 2.66
N ILE A 66 19.85 6.17 1.61
CA ILE A 66 19.51 4.96 0.88
C ILE A 66 20.70 4.49 0.04
N LEU A 67 21.39 5.40 -0.64
CA LEU A 67 22.59 5.08 -1.42
C LEU A 67 23.73 4.55 -0.55
N GLU A 68 23.96 5.16 0.60
CA GLU A 68 24.96 4.69 1.58
C GLU A 68 24.67 3.24 2.02
N ARG A 69 23.41 2.94 2.33
CA ARG A 69 22.99 1.58 2.71
C ARG A 69 23.07 0.59 1.56
N ALA A 70 22.66 1.03 0.37
CA ALA A 70 22.78 0.20 -0.82
C ALA A 70 24.26 -0.10 -1.11
N ALA A 71 25.16 0.89 -0.97
CA ALA A 71 26.60 0.72 -1.16
C ALA A 71 27.23 -0.23 -0.13
N ALA A 72 26.77 -0.18 1.12
CA ALA A 72 27.25 -1.06 2.21
C ALA A 72 26.62 -2.47 2.16
N ALA A 73 25.69 -2.74 1.26
CA ALA A 73 25.08 -4.04 1.13
C ALA A 73 26.05 -5.07 0.54
N SER A 74 25.88 -6.33 0.93
CA SER A 74 26.52 -7.48 0.32
C SER A 74 25.44 -8.41 -0.19
N PRO A 75 24.91 -8.20 -1.42
CA PRO A 75 23.86 -9.05 -1.97
C PRO A 75 24.36 -10.49 -2.13
N GLU A 76 23.55 -11.45 -1.67
CA GLU A 76 23.78 -12.86 -1.93
C GLU A 76 23.66 -13.19 -3.43
N GLU A 77 24.27 -14.29 -3.84
CA GLU A 77 24.13 -14.80 -5.20
C GLU A 77 22.65 -15.00 -5.58
N GLY A 78 22.28 -14.63 -6.80
CA GLY A 78 20.94 -14.74 -7.32
C GLY A 78 20.00 -13.59 -6.92
N ILE A 79 20.44 -12.62 -6.13
CA ILE A 79 19.67 -11.39 -5.92
C ILE A 79 19.52 -10.63 -7.24
N GLY A 80 18.32 -10.19 -7.54
CA GLY A 80 18.03 -9.47 -8.78
C GLY A 80 17.06 -8.29 -8.61
N TRP A 81 16.56 -8.05 -7.41
CA TRP A 81 15.68 -6.93 -7.10
C TRP A 81 15.98 -6.36 -5.73
N ALA A 82 15.92 -5.03 -5.64
CA ALA A 82 15.93 -4.31 -4.39
C ALA A 82 14.67 -3.42 -4.29
N ALA A 83 14.10 -3.30 -3.11
CA ALA A 83 12.93 -2.46 -2.84
C ALA A 83 13.08 -1.71 -1.53
N CYS A 84 12.71 -0.43 -1.52
CA CYS A 84 12.65 0.35 -0.28
C CYS A 84 11.33 0.14 0.45
N THR A 85 11.40 0.01 1.77
CA THR A 85 10.21 0.08 2.63
C THR A 85 10.30 1.28 3.56
N SER A 86 9.14 1.87 3.84
CA SER A 86 9.03 3.05 4.71
C SER A 86 9.11 2.70 6.20
N GLY A 87 9.91 1.77 6.64
CA GLY A 87 10.00 1.29 8.02
C GLY A 87 9.20 2.09 9.05
N SER A 88 8.45 1.44 9.93
CA SER A 88 7.65 2.08 10.99
C SER A 88 8.47 3.02 11.91
N THR A 89 9.78 2.86 11.91
CA THR A 89 10.76 3.67 12.68
C THR A 89 11.29 4.90 11.95
N GLY A 90 10.78 5.19 10.73
CA GLY A 90 11.27 6.31 9.90
C GLY A 90 12.62 6.06 9.19
N THR A 91 13.29 4.98 9.54
CA THR A 91 14.57 4.59 8.93
C THR A 91 14.31 3.74 7.69
N PRO A 92 14.77 4.13 6.47
CA PRO A 92 14.54 3.34 5.27
C PRO A 92 15.18 1.95 5.39
N LYS A 93 14.49 0.92 4.93
CA LYS A 93 15.01 -0.44 4.82
C LYS A 93 15.06 -0.82 3.34
N ILE A 94 16.06 -1.62 2.96
CA ILE A 94 16.17 -2.17 1.62
C ILE A 94 15.96 -3.68 1.72
N LEU A 95 14.97 -4.16 1.01
CA LEU A 95 14.70 -5.59 0.83
C LEU A 95 15.41 -6.06 -0.43
N LEU A 96 16.14 -7.17 -0.34
CA LEU A 96 16.76 -7.83 -1.48
C LEU A 96 16.06 -9.16 -1.74
N ARG A 97 15.80 -9.46 -3.00
CA ARG A 97 15.11 -10.68 -3.40
C ARG A 97 15.60 -11.27 -4.72
N THR A 98 15.43 -12.56 -4.85
CA THR A 98 15.64 -13.24 -6.13
C THR A 98 14.46 -13.01 -7.06
N PRO A 99 14.62 -13.02 -8.39
CA PRO A 99 13.51 -13.01 -9.35
C PRO A 99 12.52 -14.14 -9.10
N ALA A 100 13.02 -15.35 -8.88
CA ALA A 100 12.21 -16.54 -8.59
C ALA A 100 11.24 -16.37 -7.44
N SER A 101 11.60 -15.53 -6.43
CA SER A 101 10.71 -15.24 -5.29
C SER A 101 9.42 -14.50 -5.68
N TRP A 102 9.40 -13.83 -6.83
CA TRP A 102 8.18 -13.25 -7.40
C TRP A 102 7.55 -14.16 -8.43
N GLU A 103 8.37 -14.75 -9.31
CA GLU A 103 7.93 -15.58 -10.44
C GLU A 103 7.08 -16.77 -9.99
N ILE A 104 7.40 -17.37 -8.84
CA ILE A 104 6.64 -18.49 -8.29
C ILE A 104 5.17 -18.16 -7.99
N ALA A 105 4.85 -16.87 -7.80
CA ALA A 105 3.48 -16.42 -7.56
C ALA A 105 2.65 -16.28 -8.85
N TYR A 106 3.30 -16.02 -9.98
CA TYR A 106 2.60 -15.61 -11.20
C TYR A 106 1.62 -16.65 -11.75
N PRO A 107 1.93 -17.93 -11.83
CA PRO A 107 0.96 -18.92 -12.31
C PRO A 107 -0.31 -19.00 -11.44
N GLY A 108 -0.14 -18.81 -10.12
CA GLY A 108 -1.26 -18.75 -9.18
C GLY A 108 -2.12 -17.49 -9.38
N LEU A 109 -1.46 -16.35 -9.51
CA LEU A 109 -2.11 -15.06 -9.73
C LEU A 109 -2.83 -15.01 -11.08
N ASP A 110 -2.20 -15.51 -12.15
CA ASP A 110 -2.81 -15.59 -13.48
C ASP A 110 -4.10 -16.43 -13.48
N ARG A 111 -4.09 -17.58 -12.81
CA ARG A 111 -5.29 -18.41 -12.68
C ARG A 111 -6.43 -17.69 -11.95
N LEU A 112 -6.11 -16.96 -10.88
CA LEU A 112 -7.10 -16.19 -10.13
C LEU A 112 -7.68 -15.04 -10.97
N ILE A 113 -6.82 -14.30 -11.67
CA ILE A 113 -7.23 -13.22 -12.58
C ILE A 113 -8.10 -13.76 -13.72
N ALA A 114 -7.64 -14.80 -14.41
CA ALA A 114 -8.36 -15.39 -15.54
C ALA A 114 -9.73 -15.91 -15.10
N ARG A 115 -9.80 -16.61 -13.96
CA ARG A 115 -11.07 -17.08 -13.38
C ARG A 115 -12.02 -15.92 -13.06
N ALA A 116 -11.53 -14.88 -12.37
CA ALA A 116 -12.37 -13.74 -11.98
C ALA A 116 -12.88 -12.95 -13.18
N ALA A 117 -12.08 -12.84 -14.24
CA ALA A 117 -12.44 -12.11 -15.45
C ALA A 117 -13.18 -12.95 -16.50
N GLY A 118 -13.34 -14.27 -16.29
CA GLY A 118 -13.91 -15.20 -17.27
C GLY A 118 -13.01 -15.40 -18.51
N TRP A 119 -11.68 -15.32 -18.34
CA TRP A 119 -10.71 -15.51 -19.43
C TRP A 119 -10.05 -16.89 -19.38
N SER A 120 -9.59 -17.35 -20.54
CA SER A 120 -8.74 -18.55 -20.64
C SER A 120 -7.27 -18.26 -20.31
N THR A 121 -6.81 -17.01 -20.52
CA THR A 121 -5.44 -16.58 -20.29
C THR A 121 -5.38 -15.07 -20.01
N THR A 122 -4.34 -14.65 -19.30
CA THR A 122 -3.99 -13.24 -19.10
C THR A 122 -3.11 -12.68 -20.22
N ALA A 123 -2.49 -13.55 -21.03
CA ALA A 123 -1.64 -13.15 -22.14
C ALA A 123 -2.38 -12.26 -23.14
N GLY A 124 -1.69 -11.24 -23.66
CA GLY A 124 -2.25 -10.25 -24.59
C GLY A 124 -3.20 -9.22 -23.96
N ARG A 125 -3.51 -9.33 -22.66
CA ARG A 125 -4.31 -8.34 -21.93
C ARG A 125 -3.49 -7.10 -21.59
N THR A 126 -4.16 -6.00 -21.29
CA THR A 126 -3.50 -4.74 -20.89
C THR A 126 -3.72 -4.52 -19.40
N LEU A 127 -2.62 -4.51 -18.66
CA LEU A 127 -2.59 -4.21 -17.23
C LEU A 127 -2.37 -2.71 -17.03
N LEU A 128 -3.32 -2.04 -16.38
CA LEU A 128 -3.22 -0.65 -15.92
C LEU A 128 -2.57 -0.66 -14.53
N LEU A 129 -1.43 0.02 -14.40
CA LEU A 129 -0.62 0.11 -13.18
C LEU A 129 -0.43 1.57 -12.74
N PRO A 130 -1.36 2.15 -11.97
CA PRO A 130 -1.25 3.54 -11.51
C PRO A 130 -0.41 3.69 -10.23
N VAL A 131 0.11 2.58 -9.69
CA VAL A 131 0.88 2.59 -8.45
C VAL A 131 2.26 3.20 -8.68
N HIS A 132 2.67 4.11 -7.79
CA HIS A 132 4.01 4.70 -7.85
C HIS A 132 5.09 3.60 -7.79
N PRO A 133 6.09 3.59 -8.70
CA PRO A 133 7.07 2.51 -8.83
C PRO A 133 7.91 2.25 -7.59
N VAL A 134 8.08 3.23 -6.70
CA VAL A 134 8.80 3.04 -5.41
C VAL A 134 8.13 2.01 -4.51
N SER A 135 6.82 1.78 -4.66
CA SER A 135 6.13 0.70 -3.98
C SER A 135 6.55 -0.64 -4.59
N SER A 136 6.86 -1.63 -3.77
CA SER A 136 7.19 -2.99 -4.25
C SER A 136 6.10 -3.62 -5.12
N MET A 137 4.86 -3.13 -5.01
CA MET A 137 3.74 -3.50 -5.89
C MET A 137 3.99 -3.08 -7.34
N GLY A 138 4.62 -1.92 -7.58
CA GLY A 138 4.92 -1.41 -8.92
C GLY A 138 5.81 -2.37 -9.72
N PRO A 139 7.06 -2.60 -9.31
CA PRO A 139 7.94 -3.54 -10.01
C PRO A 139 7.42 -4.97 -10.01
N PHE A 140 6.77 -5.45 -8.93
CA PHE A 140 6.12 -6.76 -8.93
C PHE A 140 5.11 -6.90 -10.07
N ALA A 141 4.20 -5.93 -10.22
CA ALA A 141 3.16 -5.98 -11.25
C ALA A 141 3.72 -5.79 -12.67
N ALA A 142 4.78 -4.98 -12.82
CA ALA A 142 5.46 -4.81 -14.11
C ALA A 142 6.18 -6.09 -14.57
N VAL A 143 6.89 -6.76 -13.65
CA VAL A 143 7.51 -8.07 -13.92
C VAL A 143 6.46 -9.13 -14.21
N HIS A 144 5.37 -9.17 -13.45
CA HIS A 144 4.25 -10.06 -13.69
C HIS A 144 3.67 -9.86 -15.10
N ALA A 145 3.44 -8.61 -15.51
CA ALA A 145 2.95 -8.31 -16.85
C ALA A 145 3.90 -8.83 -17.95
N ALA A 146 5.20 -8.60 -17.80
CA ALA A 146 6.21 -9.08 -18.74
C ALA A 146 6.27 -10.61 -18.78
N HIS A 147 6.25 -11.28 -17.61
CA HIS A 147 6.30 -12.73 -17.50
C HIS A 147 5.08 -13.41 -18.13
N SER A 148 3.88 -12.85 -17.92
CA SER A 148 2.62 -13.43 -18.37
C SER A 148 2.18 -12.95 -19.77
N GLY A 149 3.04 -12.23 -20.49
CA GLY A 149 2.75 -11.75 -21.85
C GLY A 149 1.64 -10.70 -21.91
N MET A 150 1.44 -9.94 -20.83
CA MET A 150 0.53 -8.80 -20.79
C MET A 150 1.21 -7.52 -21.28
N ARG A 151 0.43 -6.58 -21.79
CA ARG A 151 0.89 -5.22 -22.07
C ARG A 151 0.77 -4.38 -20.80
N LEU A 152 1.85 -3.69 -20.43
CA LEU A 152 1.84 -2.78 -19.30
C LEU A 152 1.42 -1.37 -19.75
N ARG A 153 0.45 -0.77 -19.05
CA ARG A 153 0.06 0.63 -19.20
C ARG A 153 0.24 1.34 -17.86
N VAL A 154 1.09 2.35 -17.85
CA VAL A 154 1.33 3.21 -16.69
C VAL A 154 0.80 4.59 -17.01
N PRO A 155 -0.08 5.19 -16.20
CA PRO A 155 -0.55 6.55 -16.41
C PRO A 155 0.60 7.56 -16.46
N ARG A 156 0.54 8.52 -17.37
CA ARG A 156 1.57 9.57 -17.49
C ARG A 156 1.50 10.61 -16.38
N GLY A 157 0.37 10.70 -15.70
CA GLY A 157 0.11 11.68 -14.65
C GLY A 157 -0.14 11.02 -13.30
N VAL A 158 -0.37 11.87 -12.29
CA VAL A 158 -0.70 11.43 -10.93
C VAL A 158 -2.09 10.79 -10.86
N ARG A 159 -2.96 11.08 -11.83
CA ARG A 159 -4.34 10.58 -11.92
C ARG A 159 -4.53 9.69 -13.13
N ILE A 160 -5.42 8.70 -12.97
CA ILE A 160 -5.91 7.87 -14.07
C ILE A 160 -6.79 8.73 -14.98
N THR A 161 -6.59 8.63 -16.29
CA THR A 161 -7.41 9.32 -17.29
C THR A 161 -8.37 8.34 -17.98
N ALA A 162 -9.34 8.89 -18.70
CA ALA A 162 -10.22 8.08 -19.53
C ALA A 162 -9.46 7.32 -20.62
N GLU A 163 -8.42 7.91 -21.19
CA GLU A 163 -7.55 7.27 -22.18
C GLU A 163 -6.81 6.06 -21.57
N ASP A 164 -6.30 6.20 -20.34
CA ASP A 164 -5.65 5.10 -19.63
C ASP A 164 -6.62 3.93 -19.43
N LEU A 165 -7.86 4.24 -19.06
CA LEU A 165 -8.89 3.25 -18.77
C LEU A 165 -9.47 2.58 -20.03
N ALA A 166 -9.64 3.31 -21.13
CA ALA A 166 -10.24 2.82 -22.37
C ALA A 166 -9.56 1.57 -22.94
N GLY A 167 -8.23 1.48 -22.78
CA GLY A 167 -7.45 0.33 -23.27
C GLY A 167 -7.09 -0.71 -22.23
N ALA A 168 -7.54 -0.58 -20.98
CA ALA A 168 -7.19 -1.46 -19.89
C ALA A 168 -8.16 -2.65 -19.77
N ASP A 169 -7.62 -3.85 -19.61
CA ASP A 169 -8.39 -5.10 -19.36
C ASP A 169 -8.39 -5.43 -17.86
N LEU A 170 -7.31 -5.13 -17.14
CA LEU A 170 -7.20 -5.31 -15.69
C LEU A 170 -6.47 -4.15 -15.03
N LEU A 171 -6.80 -3.89 -13.76
CA LEU A 171 -6.16 -2.92 -12.88
C LEU A 171 -5.33 -3.65 -11.82
N HIS A 172 -4.09 -3.24 -11.57
CA HIS A 172 -3.37 -3.61 -10.36
C HIS A 172 -3.07 -2.35 -9.54
N GLY A 173 -3.71 -2.24 -8.40
CA GLY A 173 -3.68 -1.00 -7.64
C GLY A 173 -4.04 -1.15 -6.17
N THR A 174 -4.48 -0.05 -5.59
CA THR A 174 -4.98 0.05 -4.23
C THR A 174 -6.47 0.39 -4.24
N PRO A 175 -7.22 0.30 -3.11
CA PRO A 175 -8.61 0.73 -3.06
C PRO A 175 -8.83 2.17 -3.55
N TRP A 176 -7.82 3.04 -3.36
CA TRP A 176 -7.86 4.41 -3.89
C TRP A 176 -7.94 4.45 -5.42
N HIS A 177 -7.08 3.69 -6.10
CA HIS A 177 -7.08 3.65 -7.56
C HIS A 177 -8.38 3.03 -8.11
N LEU A 178 -8.93 2.03 -7.40
CA LEU A 178 -10.24 1.48 -7.78
C LEU A 178 -11.34 2.53 -7.64
N ARG A 179 -11.35 3.32 -6.56
CA ARG A 179 -12.28 4.44 -6.39
C ARG A 179 -12.13 5.46 -7.51
N GLU A 180 -10.91 5.85 -7.84
CA GLU A 180 -10.63 6.79 -8.93
C GLU A 180 -11.17 6.29 -10.28
N VAL A 181 -11.02 5.00 -10.58
CA VAL A 181 -11.61 4.37 -11.78
C VAL A 181 -13.12 4.46 -11.75
N LEU A 182 -13.79 4.15 -10.63
CA LEU A 182 -15.24 4.20 -10.53
C LEU A 182 -15.77 5.63 -10.66
N ASP A 183 -15.10 6.61 -10.06
CA ASP A 183 -15.43 8.03 -10.16
C ASP A 183 -15.32 8.53 -11.63
N LEU A 184 -14.32 8.05 -12.38
CA LEU A 184 -14.19 8.35 -13.81
C LEU A 184 -15.32 7.74 -14.64
N LEU A 185 -15.72 6.51 -14.34
CA LEU A 185 -16.83 5.85 -15.01
C LEU A 185 -18.16 6.57 -14.74
N ASP A 186 -18.32 7.12 -13.52
CA ASP A 186 -19.52 7.91 -13.18
C ASP A 186 -19.55 9.25 -13.91
N ALA A 187 -18.43 9.95 -13.95
CA ALA A 187 -18.35 11.26 -14.58
C ALA A 187 -18.57 11.23 -16.10
N GLN A 188 -18.32 10.11 -16.75
CA GLN A 188 -18.42 9.95 -18.20
C GLN A 188 -19.73 9.33 -18.70
N GLY A 189 -20.66 8.99 -17.80
CA GLY A 189 -21.94 8.38 -18.16
C GLY A 189 -21.78 6.98 -18.78
N ALA A 190 -22.33 6.76 -19.98
CA ALA A 190 -22.31 5.46 -20.66
C ALA A 190 -20.95 5.10 -21.30
N PHE A 191 -19.83 5.47 -20.68
CA PHE A 191 -18.50 5.15 -21.21
C PHE A 191 -18.28 3.62 -21.19
N SER A 192 -18.03 3.06 -22.37
CA SER A 192 -17.71 1.64 -22.52
C SER A 192 -16.24 1.39 -22.14
N HIS A 193 -16.00 0.63 -21.09
CA HIS A 193 -14.67 0.20 -20.70
C HIS A 193 -14.47 -1.31 -20.92
N ARG A 194 -13.21 -1.72 -21.02
CA ARG A 194 -12.82 -3.14 -21.18
C ARG A 194 -12.38 -3.78 -19.87
N LEU A 195 -12.26 -3.00 -18.79
CA LEU A 195 -11.79 -3.45 -17.48
C LEU A 195 -12.73 -4.54 -16.94
N ARG A 196 -12.20 -5.73 -16.66
CA ARG A 196 -12.93 -6.89 -16.16
C ARG A 196 -12.54 -7.29 -14.76
N VAL A 197 -11.34 -6.98 -14.34
CA VAL A 197 -10.84 -7.37 -13.02
C VAL A 197 -9.93 -6.30 -12.45
N ALA A 198 -10.01 -6.13 -11.12
CA ALA A 198 -9.11 -5.27 -10.35
C ALA A 198 -8.41 -6.11 -9.27
N VAL A 199 -7.09 -6.18 -9.34
CA VAL A 199 -6.21 -6.79 -8.32
C VAL A 199 -5.81 -5.70 -7.34
N ILE A 200 -6.35 -5.75 -6.13
CA ILE A 200 -6.29 -4.65 -5.17
C ILE A 200 -5.57 -5.07 -3.90
N GLY A 201 -4.45 -4.40 -3.65
CA GLY A 201 -3.65 -4.61 -2.46
C GLY A 201 -3.36 -3.34 -1.69
N GLY A 202 -2.63 -3.50 -0.60
CA GLY A 202 -2.11 -2.37 0.13
C GLY A 202 -3.00 -1.84 1.23
N ASP A 203 -4.30 -2.06 1.14
CA ASP A 203 -5.28 -1.76 2.19
C ASP A 203 -6.49 -2.69 2.02
N ARG A 204 -7.38 -2.69 3.02
CA ARG A 204 -8.63 -3.45 2.95
C ARG A 204 -9.55 -2.87 1.89
N VAL A 205 -10.12 -3.74 1.06
CA VAL A 205 -11.19 -3.35 0.15
C VAL A 205 -12.50 -3.22 0.94
N ASP A 206 -13.09 -2.03 0.90
CA ASP A 206 -14.40 -1.79 1.51
C ASP A 206 -15.47 -2.61 0.76
N PRO A 207 -16.40 -3.31 1.47
CA PRO A 207 -17.46 -4.06 0.84
C PRO A 207 -18.34 -3.25 -0.12
N ALA A 208 -18.62 -1.99 0.19
CA ALA A 208 -19.40 -1.11 -0.68
C ALA A 208 -18.63 -0.78 -1.97
N LEU A 209 -17.32 -0.53 -1.88
CA LEU A 209 -16.44 -0.31 -3.03
C LEU A 209 -16.38 -1.54 -3.93
N ARG A 210 -16.28 -2.75 -3.34
CA ARG A 210 -16.33 -4.01 -4.07
C ARG A 210 -17.67 -4.16 -4.82
N ALA A 211 -18.78 -4.03 -4.10
CA ALA A 211 -20.13 -4.18 -4.69
C ALA A 211 -20.37 -3.17 -5.82
N GLU A 212 -19.84 -1.95 -5.70
CA GLU A 212 -19.94 -0.94 -6.74
C GLU A 212 -19.15 -1.33 -8.01
N ALA A 213 -17.91 -1.82 -7.85
CA ALA A 213 -17.11 -2.32 -8.98
C ALA A 213 -17.79 -3.51 -9.68
N GLU A 214 -18.30 -4.46 -8.91
CA GLU A 214 -18.98 -5.66 -9.43
C GLU A 214 -20.27 -5.31 -10.21
N ARG A 215 -21.03 -4.31 -9.76
CA ARG A 215 -22.19 -3.80 -10.54
C ARG A 215 -21.80 -3.22 -11.90
N ARG A 216 -20.53 -2.81 -12.07
CA ARG A 216 -19.97 -2.31 -13.35
C ARG A 216 -19.25 -3.39 -14.14
N GLY A 217 -19.37 -4.66 -13.74
CA GLY A 217 -18.74 -5.80 -14.39
C GLY A 217 -17.24 -5.92 -14.13
N ILE A 218 -16.74 -5.31 -13.05
CA ILE A 218 -15.35 -5.36 -12.63
C ILE A 218 -15.24 -6.28 -11.40
N ALA A 219 -14.75 -7.50 -11.58
CA ALA A 219 -14.46 -8.40 -10.47
C ALA A 219 -13.31 -7.86 -9.62
N VAL A 220 -13.38 -8.03 -8.29
CA VAL A 220 -12.34 -7.51 -7.38
C VAL A 220 -11.63 -8.65 -6.69
N LEU A 221 -10.34 -8.81 -6.96
CA LEU A 221 -9.42 -9.67 -6.23
C LEU A 221 -8.66 -8.83 -5.20
N GLY A 222 -9.14 -8.80 -3.96
CA GLY A 222 -8.41 -8.20 -2.86
C GLY A 222 -7.26 -9.10 -2.43
N TYR A 223 -6.10 -8.55 -2.05
CA TYR A 223 -5.04 -9.36 -1.46
C TYR A 223 -4.38 -8.68 -0.27
N TYR A 224 -3.95 -9.52 0.66
CA TYR A 224 -3.06 -9.16 1.75
C TYR A 224 -1.64 -9.64 1.44
N GLY A 225 -0.67 -8.79 1.70
CA GLY A 225 0.75 -9.07 1.55
C GLY A 225 1.62 -8.03 2.23
N ALA A 226 2.89 -8.32 2.31
CA ALA A 226 3.92 -7.43 2.81
C ALA A 226 5.09 -7.41 1.82
N ALA A 227 5.86 -6.32 1.80
CA ALA A 227 7.02 -6.22 0.91
C ALA A 227 8.02 -7.36 1.16
N GLU A 228 8.10 -7.82 2.40
CA GLU A 228 8.94 -8.92 2.86
C GLU A 228 8.44 -10.31 2.41
N LEU A 229 7.12 -10.50 2.28
CA LEU A 229 6.46 -11.80 2.09
C LEU A 229 5.77 -11.95 0.72
N SER A 230 5.63 -10.87 -0.05
CA SER A 230 4.82 -10.76 -1.27
C SER A 230 3.34 -11.08 -1.03
N LEU A 231 2.70 -11.92 -1.84
CA LEU A 231 1.29 -12.28 -1.74
C LEU A 231 1.08 -13.34 -0.65
N VAL A 232 0.35 -13.02 0.38
CA VAL A 232 0.09 -13.92 1.52
C VAL A 232 -1.30 -14.53 1.46
N ALA A 233 -2.30 -13.71 1.20
CA ALA A 233 -3.69 -14.17 1.10
C ALA A 233 -4.46 -13.35 0.08
N VAL A 234 -5.50 -13.94 -0.50
CA VAL A 234 -6.36 -13.35 -1.53
C VAL A 234 -7.83 -13.48 -1.13
N ASP A 235 -8.63 -12.49 -1.50
CA ASP A 235 -10.07 -12.41 -1.31
C ASP A 235 -10.76 -12.19 -2.67
N ASP A 236 -11.45 -13.19 -3.13
CA ASP A 236 -12.29 -13.17 -4.36
C ASP A 236 -13.77 -12.84 -4.09
N GLY A 237 -14.08 -12.38 -2.89
CA GLY A 237 -15.44 -12.16 -2.38
C GLY A 237 -15.88 -13.19 -1.34
N SER A 238 -15.13 -14.30 -1.19
CA SER A 238 -15.41 -15.35 -0.20
C SER A 238 -14.64 -15.18 1.12
N GLY A 239 -13.94 -14.05 1.29
CA GLY A 239 -13.06 -13.77 2.40
C GLY A 239 -11.59 -14.04 2.07
N LEU A 240 -10.71 -13.47 2.89
CA LEU A 240 -9.28 -13.52 2.68
C LEU A 240 -8.75 -14.93 3.03
N ARG A 241 -8.24 -15.66 2.04
CA ARG A 241 -7.71 -17.02 2.18
C ARG A 241 -6.26 -17.10 1.72
N ALA A 242 -5.52 -18.11 2.19
CA ALA A 242 -4.13 -18.32 1.78
C ALA A 242 -3.97 -18.24 0.24
N PHE A 243 -2.97 -17.48 -0.20
CA PHE A 243 -2.60 -17.47 -1.62
C PHE A 243 -2.05 -18.87 -2.03
N PRO A 244 -2.24 -19.31 -3.28
CA PRO A 244 -1.72 -20.60 -3.75
C PRO A 244 -0.22 -20.76 -3.44
N GLY A 245 0.13 -21.89 -2.79
CA GLY A 245 1.51 -22.19 -2.37
C GLY A 245 1.93 -21.54 -1.04
N VAL A 246 1.06 -20.78 -0.39
CA VAL A 246 1.31 -20.17 0.92
C VAL A 246 0.60 -20.97 2.02
N ARG A 247 1.32 -21.20 3.13
CA ARG A 247 0.73 -21.78 4.36
C ARG A 247 0.66 -20.74 5.45
N LEU A 248 -0.45 -20.72 6.17
CA LEU A 248 -0.73 -19.79 7.26
C LEU A 248 -0.78 -20.55 8.60
N ARG A 249 -0.23 -19.94 9.64
CA ARG A 249 -0.30 -20.43 11.03
C ARG A 249 -0.47 -19.22 11.93
N VAL A 250 -1.30 -19.36 12.96
CA VAL A 250 -1.48 -18.32 13.98
C VAL A 250 -0.89 -18.79 15.29
N ARG A 251 0.00 -17.99 15.88
CA ARG A 251 0.56 -18.22 17.21
C ARG A 251 0.36 -17.00 18.08
N ARG A 252 -0.31 -17.14 19.19
CA ARG A 252 -0.64 -16.04 20.12
C ARG A 252 -1.29 -14.84 19.43
N GLY A 253 -2.14 -15.11 18.43
CA GLY A 253 -2.80 -14.08 17.64
C GLY A 253 -1.93 -13.39 16.59
N VAL A 254 -0.69 -13.84 16.36
CA VAL A 254 0.24 -13.32 15.35
C VAL A 254 0.31 -14.28 14.17
N LEU A 255 0.29 -13.72 12.96
CA LEU A 255 0.40 -14.47 11.71
C LEU A 255 1.84 -14.92 11.47
N TRP A 256 1.98 -16.19 11.17
CA TRP A 256 3.18 -16.80 10.63
C TRP A 256 2.89 -17.38 9.26
N VAL A 257 3.79 -17.15 8.33
CA VAL A 257 3.64 -17.50 6.92
C VAL A 257 4.80 -18.36 6.47
N ARG A 258 4.49 -19.49 5.82
CA ARG A 258 5.49 -20.26 5.09
C ARG A 258 5.27 -20.03 3.60
N THR A 259 6.28 -19.48 2.93
CA THR A 259 6.22 -19.09 1.53
C THR A 259 7.62 -19.06 0.91
N GLU A 260 7.70 -19.38 -0.37
CA GLU A 260 8.91 -19.22 -1.18
C GLU A 260 9.00 -17.80 -1.78
N GLN A 261 7.97 -16.98 -1.62
CA GLN A 261 7.89 -15.61 -2.14
C GLN A 261 8.63 -14.59 -1.26
N ALA A 262 9.26 -15.03 -0.16
CA ALA A 262 9.88 -14.11 0.79
C ALA A 262 11.13 -13.41 0.22
N ALA A 263 11.37 -12.18 0.68
CA ALA A 263 12.65 -11.53 0.48
C ALA A 263 13.77 -12.32 1.15
N ARG A 264 14.96 -12.34 0.52
CA ARG A 264 16.12 -13.10 1.02
C ARG A 264 16.88 -12.34 2.09
N GLN A 265 17.07 -11.04 1.89
CA GLN A 265 17.84 -10.19 2.79
C GLN A 265 17.09 -8.89 3.10
N LEU A 266 17.37 -8.34 4.27
CA LEU A 266 16.91 -7.04 4.73
C LEU A 266 18.12 -6.21 5.16
N ILE A 267 18.35 -5.08 4.51
CA ILE A 267 19.44 -4.16 4.79
C ILE A 267 18.91 -2.95 5.56
N GLY A 268 19.54 -2.65 6.69
CA GLY A 268 19.28 -1.47 7.52
C GLY A 268 18.03 -1.58 8.40
N GLY A 269 18.13 -1.00 9.60
CA GLY A 269 17.08 -0.96 10.63
C GLY A 269 16.90 -2.28 11.38
N ALA A 270 16.14 -2.25 12.49
CA ALA A 270 15.73 -3.46 13.17
C ALA A 270 14.81 -4.27 12.26
N SER A 271 15.11 -5.56 12.06
CA SER A 271 14.27 -6.44 11.26
C SER A 271 12.93 -6.64 11.95
N THR A 272 11.83 -6.30 11.25
CA THR A 272 10.49 -6.70 11.67
C THR A 272 10.17 -8.12 11.21
N LEU A 273 10.96 -8.68 10.29
CA LEU A 273 10.81 -10.05 9.80
C LEU A 273 11.39 -11.02 10.82
N ARG A 274 10.52 -11.74 11.48
CA ARG A 274 10.87 -12.84 12.38
C ARG A 274 10.96 -14.13 11.59
N ARG A 275 11.92 -14.97 11.94
CA ARG A 275 12.14 -16.28 11.31
C ARG A 275 12.13 -17.35 12.39
N GLU A 276 11.43 -18.44 12.13
CA GLU A 276 11.39 -19.63 12.97
C GLU A 276 11.56 -20.86 12.09
N GLU A 277 12.50 -21.71 12.44
CA GLU A 277 12.71 -23.01 11.81
C GLU A 277 11.91 -24.07 12.55
N SER A 278 11.26 -24.95 11.81
CA SER A 278 10.52 -26.10 12.35
C SER A 278 10.66 -27.29 11.39
N GLU A 279 10.24 -28.47 11.82
CA GLU A 279 10.36 -29.71 11.03
C GLU A 279 9.70 -29.59 9.64
N ASP A 280 8.63 -28.82 9.52
CA ASP A 280 7.89 -28.58 8.28
C ASP A 280 8.43 -27.39 7.46
N GLY A 281 9.54 -26.75 7.88
CA GLY A 281 10.26 -25.72 7.18
C GLY A 281 10.30 -24.37 7.89
N VAL A 282 10.64 -23.31 7.15
CA VAL A 282 10.85 -21.97 7.67
C VAL A 282 9.55 -21.18 7.69
N TRP A 283 9.20 -20.67 8.88
CA TRP A 283 8.06 -19.78 9.09
C TRP A 283 8.53 -18.35 9.30
N LEU A 284 7.85 -17.40 8.68
CA LEU A 284 8.17 -15.99 8.68
C LEU A 284 7.00 -15.18 9.24
N SER A 285 7.29 -14.09 9.95
CA SER A 285 6.26 -13.20 10.46
C SER A 285 6.73 -11.74 10.41
N VAL A 286 5.84 -10.86 9.98
CA VAL A 286 6.03 -9.40 10.04
C VAL A 286 5.32 -8.77 11.24
N GLY A 287 4.78 -9.60 12.15
CA GLY A 287 4.13 -9.14 13.37
C GLY A 287 2.67 -8.72 13.20
N ASP A 288 2.02 -9.10 12.11
CA ASP A 288 0.60 -8.80 11.92
C ASP A 288 -0.28 -9.68 12.80
N ARG A 289 -1.21 -9.08 13.53
CA ARG A 289 -2.18 -9.77 14.36
C ARG A 289 -3.39 -10.16 13.53
N VAL A 290 -3.84 -11.40 13.72
CA VAL A 290 -4.90 -12.00 12.91
C VAL A 290 -5.79 -12.93 13.72
N ARG A 291 -6.96 -13.22 13.16
CA ARG A 291 -7.76 -14.40 13.46
C ARG A 291 -7.86 -15.26 12.21
N LEU A 292 -7.73 -16.55 12.37
CA LEU A 292 -7.93 -17.54 11.31
C LEU A 292 -9.10 -18.43 11.75
N SER A 293 -10.16 -18.44 10.96
CA SER A 293 -11.32 -19.30 11.21
C SER A 293 -11.04 -20.75 10.82
N GLU A 294 -11.86 -21.68 11.27
CA GLU A 294 -11.73 -23.12 10.99
C GLU A 294 -11.82 -23.41 9.48
N ASP A 295 -12.64 -22.64 8.75
CA ASP A 295 -12.77 -22.74 7.31
C ASP A 295 -11.66 -22.00 6.52
N GLY A 296 -10.62 -21.49 7.23
CA GLY A 296 -9.41 -20.90 6.63
C GLY A 296 -9.54 -19.43 6.21
N VAL A 297 -10.57 -18.71 6.67
CA VAL A 297 -10.68 -17.26 6.43
C VAL A 297 -9.81 -16.48 7.42
N LEU A 298 -8.92 -15.65 6.88
CA LEU A 298 -8.02 -14.78 7.61
C LEU A 298 -8.67 -13.41 7.86
N THR A 299 -8.71 -12.97 9.10
CA THR A 299 -9.13 -11.62 9.48
C THR A 299 -7.93 -10.86 10.04
N LEU A 300 -7.56 -9.75 9.40
CA LEU A 300 -6.50 -8.85 9.87
C LEU A 300 -7.01 -8.05 11.07
N CYS A 301 -6.23 -8.02 12.16
CA CYS A 301 -6.57 -7.34 13.41
C CYS A 301 -5.61 -6.18 13.74
N GLY A 302 -4.63 -5.88 12.87
CA GLY A 302 -3.65 -4.83 13.03
C GLY A 302 -2.23 -5.36 13.25
N ARG A 303 -1.31 -4.49 13.70
CA ARG A 303 0.09 -4.84 13.91
C ARG A 303 0.47 -4.86 15.37
N GLU A 304 1.33 -5.80 15.74
CA GLU A 304 1.82 -5.94 17.12
C GLU A 304 2.68 -4.74 17.55
N ASP A 305 3.47 -4.18 16.66
CA ASP A 305 4.35 -3.03 16.89
C ASP A 305 3.61 -1.69 16.97
N GLN A 306 2.32 -1.65 16.62
CA GLN A 306 1.49 -0.44 16.64
C GLN A 306 0.44 -0.46 17.77
N ALA A 307 0.45 -1.51 18.58
CA ALA A 307 -0.47 -1.62 19.70
C ALA A 307 -0.29 -0.47 20.70
N ILE A 308 -1.40 0.15 21.09
CA ILE A 308 -1.42 1.24 22.08
C ILE A 308 -1.53 0.60 23.46
N LEU A 309 -0.51 0.82 24.29
CA LEU A 309 -0.51 0.35 25.67
C LEU A 309 -1.10 1.44 26.57
N THR A 310 -2.35 1.25 27.00
CA THR A 310 -3.07 2.23 27.83
C THR A 310 -3.63 1.61 29.09
N ALA A 311 -3.25 2.11 30.26
CA ALA A 311 -3.74 1.63 31.56
C ALA A 311 -3.70 0.09 31.72
N GLY A 312 -2.67 -0.57 31.22
CA GLY A 312 -2.53 -2.03 31.26
C GLY A 312 -3.31 -2.79 30.17
N ALA A 313 -4.09 -2.12 29.36
CA ALA A 313 -4.77 -2.72 28.20
C ALA A 313 -3.96 -2.51 26.91
N THR A 314 -4.01 -3.51 26.03
CA THR A 314 -3.45 -3.45 24.68
C THR A 314 -4.58 -3.14 23.70
N VAL A 315 -4.50 -1.98 23.04
CA VAL A 315 -5.48 -1.53 22.06
C VAL A 315 -4.87 -1.56 20.66
N THR A 316 -5.54 -2.19 19.73
CA THR A 316 -5.17 -2.23 18.32
C THR A 316 -5.76 -1.02 17.61
N PRO A 317 -4.95 -0.09 17.05
CA PRO A 317 -5.44 1.11 16.38
C PRO A 317 -6.46 0.81 15.29
N GLU A 318 -6.21 -0.20 14.45
CA GLU A 318 -7.03 -0.58 13.33
C GLU A 318 -8.44 -1.03 13.75
N ALA A 319 -8.57 -1.65 14.93
CA ALA A 319 -9.88 -2.03 15.46
C ALA A 319 -10.73 -0.80 15.83
N VAL A 320 -10.09 0.25 16.34
CA VAL A 320 -10.74 1.52 16.67
C VAL A 320 -11.04 2.30 15.38
N GLU A 321 -10.12 2.31 14.43
CA GLU A 321 -10.31 2.93 13.11
C GLU A 321 -11.50 2.33 12.36
N ALA A 322 -11.63 1.00 12.37
CA ALA A 322 -12.76 0.32 11.73
C ALA A 322 -14.13 0.76 12.29
N VAL A 323 -14.21 0.96 13.60
CA VAL A 323 -15.43 1.47 14.25
C VAL A 323 -15.67 2.94 13.88
N LEU A 324 -14.64 3.75 13.79
CA LEU A 324 -14.75 5.16 13.39
C LEU A 324 -15.18 5.31 11.94
N LEU A 325 -14.59 4.53 11.02
CA LEU A 325 -14.90 4.52 9.59
C LEU A 325 -16.32 4.01 9.29
N ALA A 326 -16.89 3.19 10.16
CA ALA A 326 -18.29 2.77 10.05
C ALA A 326 -19.28 3.90 10.39
N SER A 327 -18.82 5.05 10.86
CA SER A 327 -19.67 6.24 11.09
C SER A 327 -19.83 7.03 9.79
N PRO A 328 -21.08 7.42 9.40
CA PRO A 328 -21.28 8.25 8.22
C PRO A 328 -20.65 9.65 8.30
N LEU A 329 -20.20 10.05 9.49
CA LEU A 329 -19.56 11.34 9.74
C LEU A 329 -18.05 11.33 9.53
N VAL A 330 -17.46 10.17 9.18
CA VAL A 330 -16.01 9.98 9.06
C VAL A 330 -15.67 9.50 7.65
N ASP A 331 -14.87 10.28 6.95
CA ASP A 331 -14.26 9.86 5.67
C ASP A 331 -13.00 9.02 5.95
N ARG A 332 -12.17 9.47 6.91
CA ARG A 332 -10.95 8.78 7.30
C ARG A 332 -10.66 8.92 8.78
N ALA A 333 -10.00 7.93 9.33
CA ALA A 333 -9.53 7.92 10.70
C ALA A 333 -8.10 7.42 10.77
N LEU A 334 -7.30 8.03 11.64
CA LEU A 334 -6.00 7.56 12.08
C LEU A 334 -6.02 7.49 13.60
N VAL A 335 -5.78 6.31 14.15
CA VAL A 335 -5.72 6.10 15.60
C VAL A 335 -4.27 5.82 16.00
N TYR A 336 -3.83 6.45 17.08
CA TYR A 336 -2.45 6.35 17.57
C TYR A 336 -2.38 6.49 19.08
N GLY A 337 -1.26 6.03 19.66
CA GLY A 337 -0.96 6.21 21.08
C GLY A 337 -0.37 7.59 21.34
N ALA A 338 -1.10 8.46 22.03
CA ALA A 338 -0.57 9.72 22.49
C ALA A 338 0.09 9.55 23.87
N PRO A 339 1.33 10.03 24.10
CA PRO A 339 1.99 9.90 25.39
C PRO A 339 1.15 10.48 26.54
N HIS A 340 1.13 9.76 27.68
CA HIS A 340 0.44 10.20 28.89
C HIS A 340 1.20 9.81 30.15
N PRO A 341 1.50 10.76 31.07
CA PRO A 341 2.41 10.53 32.20
C PRO A 341 2.04 9.38 33.15
N ARG A 342 0.74 9.11 33.32
CA ARG A 342 0.23 8.09 34.28
C ARG A 342 -0.22 6.79 33.61
N LEU A 343 -0.59 6.83 32.32
CA LEU A 343 -1.21 5.70 31.64
C LEU A 343 -0.31 5.09 30.56
N GLY A 344 0.93 5.58 30.43
CA GLY A 344 1.81 5.27 29.32
C GLY A 344 1.36 5.93 28.03
N GLN A 345 0.23 5.53 27.51
CA GLN A 345 -0.39 6.13 26.31
C GLN A 345 -1.89 6.33 26.51
N LEU A 346 -2.47 7.26 25.75
CA LEU A 346 -3.90 7.40 25.54
C LEU A 346 -4.25 7.07 24.09
N VAL A 347 -5.39 6.45 23.89
CA VAL A 347 -5.94 6.31 22.53
C VAL A 347 -6.32 7.69 22.02
N ALA A 348 -5.70 8.11 20.93
CA ALA A 348 -5.96 9.35 20.22
C ALA A 348 -6.48 9.05 18.81
N ALA A 349 -7.42 9.84 18.32
CA ALA A 349 -7.96 9.74 16.98
C ALA A 349 -7.81 11.06 16.23
N CYS A 350 -7.23 11.00 15.02
CA CYS A 350 -7.22 12.07 14.05
C CYS A 350 -8.23 11.72 12.96
N ILE A 351 -9.22 12.58 12.75
CA ILE A 351 -10.38 12.35 11.90
C ILE A 351 -10.37 13.31 10.72
N GLN A 352 -10.54 12.79 9.53
CA GLN A 352 -10.98 13.54 8.37
C GLN A 352 -12.49 13.36 8.27
N PRO A 353 -13.29 14.42 8.54
CA PRO A 353 -14.74 14.33 8.47
C PRO A 353 -15.24 14.11 7.05
N SER A 354 -16.37 13.42 6.92
CA SER A 354 -17.08 13.29 5.64
C SER A 354 -17.88 14.56 5.30
N SER A 355 -18.38 14.62 4.08
CA SER A 355 -19.32 15.67 3.65
C SER A 355 -20.59 15.76 4.52
N ALA A 356 -21.04 14.63 5.07
CA ALA A 356 -22.19 14.61 6.00
C ALA A 356 -21.91 15.31 7.34
N ALA A 357 -20.66 15.65 7.62
CA ALA A 357 -20.26 16.37 8.81
C ALA A 357 -20.02 17.87 8.57
N SER A 358 -20.10 18.36 7.31
CA SER A 358 -19.74 19.75 6.93
C SER A 358 -20.47 20.82 7.73
N GLU A 359 -21.76 20.63 8.05
CA GLU A 359 -22.57 21.57 8.81
C GLU A 359 -22.42 21.45 10.33
N LEU A 360 -21.60 20.52 10.82
CA LEU A 360 -21.42 20.30 12.25
C LEU A 360 -20.25 21.13 12.77
N SER A 361 -20.44 21.85 13.86
CA SER A 361 -19.29 22.38 14.60
C SER A 361 -18.43 21.24 15.14
N GLU A 362 -17.11 21.46 15.27
CA GLU A 362 -16.16 20.47 15.81
C GLU A 362 -16.64 19.89 17.16
N ARG A 363 -17.19 20.73 18.05
CA ARG A 363 -17.75 20.29 19.34
C ARG A 363 -18.92 19.32 19.17
N ARG A 364 -19.82 19.56 18.20
CA ARG A 364 -20.96 18.66 17.91
C ARG A 364 -20.49 17.36 17.28
N LEU A 365 -19.55 17.42 16.34
CA LEU A 365 -18.96 16.25 15.70
C LEU A 365 -18.26 15.37 16.74
N ARG A 366 -17.39 15.92 17.57
CA ARG A 366 -16.71 15.22 18.67
C ARG A 366 -17.70 14.53 19.60
N ARG A 367 -18.79 15.21 19.99
CA ARG A 367 -19.83 14.63 20.87
C ARG A 367 -20.50 13.42 20.19
N LYS A 368 -20.87 13.53 18.91
CA LYS A 368 -21.51 12.45 18.16
C LYS A 368 -20.57 11.24 18.03
N LEU A 369 -19.31 11.47 17.69
CA LEU A 369 -18.32 10.38 17.54
C LEU A 369 -17.98 9.73 18.89
N ARG A 370 -17.93 10.48 19.99
CA ARG A 370 -17.80 9.90 21.33
C ARG A 370 -18.96 9.00 21.68
N ALA A 371 -20.19 9.40 21.40
CA ALA A 371 -21.38 8.58 21.61
C ALA A 371 -21.42 7.36 20.70
N TRP A 372 -20.93 7.47 19.47
CA TRP A 372 -20.76 6.36 18.53
C TRP A 372 -19.78 5.31 19.06
N CYS A 373 -18.60 5.74 19.50
CA CYS A 373 -17.58 4.87 20.07
C CYS A 373 -18.04 4.24 21.40
N ALA A 374 -18.74 4.98 22.23
CA ALA A 374 -19.20 4.48 23.54
C ALA A 374 -20.11 3.25 23.45
N ARG A 375 -20.83 3.08 22.34
CA ARG A 375 -21.72 1.97 22.09
C ARG A 375 -21.06 0.77 21.41
N ARG A 376 -19.80 0.92 20.93
CA ARG A 376 -19.15 -0.08 20.05
C ARG A 376 -17.75 -0.48 20.50
N LEU A 377 -17.17 0.29 21.39
CA LEU A 377 -15.81 0.08 21.88
C LEU A 377 -15.77 -0.09 23.39
N ASP A 378 -14.90 -0.93 23.87
CA ASP A 378 -14.60 -1.04 25.29
C ASP A 378 -14.00 0.26 25.84
N PRO A 379 -14.15 0.55 27.14
CA PRO A 379 -13.66 1.79 27.73
C PRO A 379 -12.20 2.14 27.44
N ALA A 380 -11.33 1.12 27.40
CA ALA A 380 -9.90 1.28 27.09
C ALA A 380 -9.63 1.66 25.63
N GLN A 381 -10.49 1.23 24.71
CA GLN A 381 -10.36 1.48 23.27
C GLN A 381 -10.89 2.85 22.84
N ARG A 382 -11.71 3.50 23.67
CA ARG A 382 -12.37 4.76 23.33
C ARG A 382 -11.36 5.89 23.21
N PRO A 383 -11.31 6.62 22.07
CA PRO A 383 -10.41 7.76 21.92
C PRO A 383 -10.66 8.83 22.99
N ARG A 384 -9.60 9.26 23.64
CA ARG A 384 -9.63 10.31 24.64
C ARG A 384 -9.11 11.66 24.13
N ARG A 385 -8.26 11.63 23.11
CA ARG A 385 -7.84 12.79 22.34
C ARG A 385 -8.41 12.73 20.93
N TRP A 386 -8.87 13.86 20.45
CA TRP A 386 -9.51 14.00 19.14
C TRP A 386 -8.90 15.19 18.43
N LEU A 387 -8.47 14.97 17.20
CA LEU A 387 -8.05 15.99 16.25
C LEU A 387 -8.91 15.85 14.99
N PHE A 388 -9.24 16.99 14.38
CA PHE A 388 -9.97 17.01 13.11
C PHE A 388 -9.12 17.73 12.09
N THR A 389 -8.95 17.11 10.91
CA THR A 389 -8.11 17.64 9.84
C THR A 389 -8.87 17.67 8.52
N ALA A 390 -8.54 18.62 7.66
CA ALA A 390 -9.09 18.69 6.31
C ALA A 390 -8.61 17.53 5.44
N ALA A 391 -7.38 17.02 5.67
CA ALA A 391 -6.82 15.92 4.91
C ALA A 391 -5.82 15.10 5.74
N LEU A 392 -5.97 13.78 5.73
CA LEU A 392 -4.98 12.84 6.23
C LEU A 392 -3.97 12.48 5.12
N PRO A 393 -2.65 12.55 5.41
CA PRO A 393 -1.63 12.27 4.42
C PRO A 393 -1.61 10.79 4.01
N ARG A 394 -1.16 10.57 2.76
CA ARG A 394 -1.01 9.25 2.16
C ARG A 394 0.44 8.95 1.83
N THR A 395 0.75 7.68 1.73
CA THR A 395 2.00 7.22 1.14
C THR A 395 1.96 7.39 -0.38
N PRO A 396 3.11 7.35 -1.08
CA PRO A 396 3.16 7.33 -2.54
C PRO A 396 2.31 6.24 -3.19
N SER A 397 2.11 5.12 -2.49
CA SER A 397 1.25 4.01 -2.92
C SER A 397 -0.24 4.22 -2.63
N GLY A 398 -0.65 5.42 -2.15
CA GLY A 398 -2.04 5.75 -1.84
C GLY A 398 -2.56 5.21 -0.51
N LYS A 399 -1.74 4.52 0.30
CA LYS A 399 -2.12 4.04 1.64
C LYS A 399 -2.20 5.20 2.63
N PRO A 400 -3.07 5.13 3.66
CA PRO A 400 -2.98 6.05 4.79
C PRO A 400 -1.57 6.02 5.39
N ARG A 401 -0.95 7.19 5.53
CA ARG A 401 0.37 7.29 6.17
C ARG A 401 0.18 7.27 7.68
N ARG A 402 0.80 6.30 8.36
CA ARG A 402 0.89 6.32 9.82
C ARG A 402 1.75 7.50 10.24
N LEU A 403 1.24 8.32 11.14
CA LEU A 403 1.89 9.52 11.66
C LEU A 403 2.37 9.29 13.08
N ARG A 404 3.50 9.86 13.41
CA ARG A 404 3.94 9.99 14.80
C ARG A 404 3.11 11.08 15.49
N PRO A 405 2.92 11.01 16.81
CA PRO A 405 2.13 12.01 17.55
C PRO A 405 2.54 13.47 17.28
N ALA A 406 3.84 13.73 17.07
CA ALA A 406 4.35 15.06 16.74
C ALA A 406 3.88 15.54 15.35
N GLU A 407 3.88 14.65 14.36
CA GLU A 407 3.46 14.98 12.97
C GLU A 407 1.97 15.23 12.85
N VAL A 408 1.17 14.70 13.78
CA VAL A 408 -0.30 14.91 13.79
C VAL A 408 -0.65 16.35 14.14
N ALA A 409 0.18 17.02 14.94
CA ALA A 409 -0.05 18.42 15.34
C ALA A 409 0.13 19.40 14.16
N ASP A 410 0.90 19.02 13.14
CA ASP A 410 1.21 19.85 11.97
C ASP A 410 0.18 19.69 10.82
N LEU A 411 -0.86 18.87 11.03
CA LEU A 411 -1.87 18.66 10.01
C LEU A 411 -2.77 19.89 9.83
N PRO A 412 -3.23 20.16 8.59
CA PRO A 412 -4.13 21.28 8.34
C PRO A 412 -5.42 21.11 9.14
N PRO A 413 -5.87 22.14 9.90
CA PRO A 413 -7.10 22.04 10.66
C PRO A 413 -8.31 21.88 9.74
N TRP A 414 -9.29 21.14 10.23
CA TRP A 414 -10.59 21.08 9.57
C TRP A 414 -11.44 22.28 10.01
N THR A 415 -12.00 22.97 9.03
CA THR A 415 -12.99 24.05 9.26
C THR A 415 -14.33 23.57 8.75
N PRO A 416 -15.40 23.61 9.57
CA PRO A 416 -16.77 23.38 9.08
C PRO A 416 -17.14 24.41 8.03
N SER A 417 -17.91 24.01 7.04
CA SER A 417 -18.47 24.89 6.01
C SER A 417 -19.57 25.76 6.56
#